data_add4c852a36386e881ac20255780c9ea
#
_entry.id   add4c852a36386e881ac20255780c9ea
#
_cell.length_a   1.000
_cell.length_b   1.000
_cell.length_c   1.000
_cell.angle_alpha   90.00
_cell.angle_beta   90.00
_cell.angle_gamma   90.00
#
_symmetry.space_group_name_H-M   'P 1'
#
loop_
_entity.id
_entity.type
_entity.pdbx_description
1 polymer ?
#
loop_
_entity_poly.entity_id
_entity_poly.type
_entity_poly.pdbx_seq_one_letter_code
_entity_poly.pdbx_strand_id
1 'polypeptide(L)'
;MLVSYKWLKELVDIDVPSQELAEKMSTTGIEVEGVESPAAGLSKIVVGEVLSCEDVPETHLHVCQVNVGEEEARQIVCGAPNVRAGIKVMVALPGARIADNYKIKKGKIRGLESLGMICSLGELGISDSVVPKEFADGIQILPENAVPGEEVFSYLDLDDEIIELSITPNRADALSMRSEERRVGK
;
A
#
# COMPACT_ATOMS: atom_id res chain seq x y z
N MET A 1 -0.97 4.33 21.53
CA MET A 1 -1.10 2.91 21.09
C MET A 1 -1.81 2.89 19.76
N LEU A 2 -1.30 2.12 18.80
CA LEU A 2 -1.90 2.01 17.46
C LEU A 2 -2.86 0.82 17.41
N VAL A 3 -4.06 1.03 16.91
CA VAL A 3 -5.14 0.05 16.80
C VAL A 3 -5.60 -0.03 15.36
N SER A 4 -5.39 -1.19 14.73
CA SER A 4 -5.92 -1.49 13.40
C SER A 4 -7.44 -1.64 13.48
N TYR A 5 -8.17 -0.88 12.69
CA TYR A 5 -9.63 -0.94 12.62
C TYR A 5 -10.11 -2.25 11.98
N LYS A 6 -9.41 -2.72 10.93
CA LYS A 6 -9.68 -4.03 10.32
C LYS A 6 -9.53 -5.17 11.33
N TRP A 7 -8.40 -5.20 12.05
CA TRP A 7 -8.16 -6.23 13.05
C TRP A 7 -9.15 -6.17 14.21
N LEU A 8 -9.54 -4.95 14.64
CA LEU A 8 -10.55 -4.81 15.68
C LEU A 8 -11.91 -5.39 15.24
N LYS A 9 -12.26 -5.24 13.96
CA LYS A 9 -13.49 -5.85 13.38
C LYS A 9 -13.48 -7.37 13.34
N GLU A 10 -12.33 -8.00 13.36
CA GLU A 10 -12.24 -9.46 13.48
C GLU A 10 -12.57 -9.96 14.89
N LEU A 11 -12.39 -9.09 15.89
CA LEU A 11 -12.60 -9.42 17.30
C LEU A 11 -14.00 -9.06 17.80
N VAL A 12 -14.62 -8.04 17.21
CA VAL A 12 -15.92 -7.52 17.60
C VAL A 12 -16.68 -6.98 16.37
N ASP A 13 -18.00 -7.17 16.35
CA ASP A 13 -18.86 -6.66 15.30
C ASP A 13 -19.01 -5.13 15.43
N ILE A 14 -18.47 -4.41 14.45
CA ILE A 14 -18.45 -2.95 14.37
C ILE A 14 -19.05 -2.52 13.06
N ASP A 15 -20.16 -1.80 13.11
CA ASP A 15 -20.94 -1.31 11.96
C ASP A 15 -20.87 0.22 11.78
N VAL A 16 -20.05 0.91 12.59
CA VAL A 16 -19.82 2.36 12.48
C VAL A 16 -18.47 2.64 11.82
N PRO A 17 -18.28 3.77 11.11
CA PRO A 17 -16.97 4.19 10.59
C PRO A 17 -15.92 4.39 11.69
N SER A 18 -14.65 4.26 11.35
CA SER A 18 -13.51 4.43 12.27
C SER A 18 -13.51 5.77 13.01
N GLN A 19 -13.89 6.85 12.32
CA GLN A 19 -14.00 8.19 12.89
C GLN A 19 -15.08 8.26 13.98
N GLU A 20 -16.26 7.69 13.73
CA GLU A 20 -17.34 7.63 14.71
C GLU A 20 -16.95 6.75 15.90
N LEU A 21 -16.24 5.65 15.63
CA LEU A 21 -15.70 4.80 16.69
C LEU A 21 -14.70 5.56 17.55
N ALA A 22 -13.79 6.33 16.95
CA ALA A 22 -12.81 7.16 17.65
C ALA A 22 -13.46 8.19 18.56
N GLU A 23 -14.54 8.83 18.11
CA GLU A 23 -15.33 9.76 18.95
C GLU A 23 -16.00 9.03 20.13
N LYS A 24 -16.57 7.85 19.90
CA LYS A 24 -17.16 7.02 20.95
C LYS A 24 -16.10 6.59 21.98
N MET A 25 -14.91 6.17 21.54
CA MET A 25 -13.81 5.80 22.43
C MET A 25 -13.37 6.98 23.30
N SER A 26 -13.23 8.17 22.72
CA SER A 26 -12.87 9.39 23.45
C SER A 26 -13.90 9.75 24.50
N THR A 27 -15.19 9.67 24.19
CA THR A 27 -16.27 9.97 25.14
C THR A 27 -16.40 8.93 26.27
N THR A 28 -15.91 7.70 26.04
CA THR A 28 -15.96 6.61 27.03
C THR A 28 -14.68 6.47 27.86
N GLY A 29 -13.73 7.39 27.72
CA GLY A 29 -12.58 7.53 28.62
C GLY A 29 -11.26 6.96 28.09
N ILE A 30 -11.12 6.82 26.77
CA ILE A 30 -9.82 6.65 26.11
C ILE A 30 -9.63 7.78 25.11
N GLU A 31 -8.62 8.57 25.31
CA GLU A 31 -8.27 9.67 24.41
C GLU A 31 -7.77 9.10 23.07
N VAL A 32 -8.38 9.55 21.97
CA VAL A 32 -7.94 9.26 20.60
C VAL A 32 -7.21 10.47 20.07
N GLU A 33 -5.95 10.29 19.65
CA GLU A 33 -5.12 11.34 19.09
C GLU A 33 -5.43 11.56 17.60
N GLY A 34 -5.79 10.49 16.89
CA GLY A 34 -6.15 10.57 15.47
C GLY A 34 -6.57 9.24 14.87
N VAL A 35 -7.04 9.32 13.63
CA VAL A 35 -7.27 8.17 12.75
C VAL A 35 -6.54 8.42 11.45
N GLU A 36 -5.62 7.53 11.10
CA GLU A 36 -4.79 7.66 9.91
C GLU A 36 -4.91 6.41 9.02
N SER A 37 -4.86 6.60 7.71
CA SER A 37 -4.76 5.49 6.75
C SER A 37 -3.30 5.25 6.36
N PRO A 38 -2.79 4.01 6.37
CA PRO A 38 -1.48 3.67 5.84
C PRO A 38 -1.31 4.07 4.37
N ALA A 39 -2.39 4.12 3.59
CA ALA A 39 -2.41 4.59 2.21
C ALA A 39 -2.57 6.11 2.08
N ALA A 40 -2.55 6.88 3.19
CA ALA A 40 -2.72 8.34 3.13
C ALA A 40 -1.67 8.97 2.21
N GLY A 41 -2.12 9.81 1.29
CA GLY A 41 -1.25 10.48 0.31
C GLY A 41 -0.90 9.64 -0.93
N LEU A 42 -1.16 8.34 -0.93
CA LEU A 42 -0.98 7.48 -2.10
C LEU A 42 -2.23 7.53 -2.99
N SER A 43 -2.03 7.46 -4.30
CA SER A 43 -3.17 7.43 -5.25
C SER A 43 -2.78 6.89 -6.61
N LYS A 44 -3.73 6.27 -7.31
CA LYS A 44 -3.57 5.73 -8.68
C LYS A 44 -2.42 4.71 -8.79
N ILE A 45 -2.29 3.86 -7.79
CA ILE A 45 -1.37 2.74 -7.80
C ILE A 45 -2.20 1.49 -7.99
N VAL A 46 -1.99 0.80 -9.10
CA VAL A 46 -2.82 -0.33 -9.52
C VAL A 46 -1.99 -1.60 -9.70
N VAL A 47 -2.67 -2.73 -9.72
CA VAL A 47 -2.09 -4.00 -10.11
C VAL A 47 -1.77 -3.98 -11.60
N GLY A 48 -0.55 -4.32 -11.97
CA GLY A 48 -0.14 -4.54 -13.35
C GLY A 48 0.36 -5.97 -13.55
N GLU A 49 0.07 -6.55 -14.71
CA GLU A 49 0.65 -7.83 -15.14
C GLU A 49 1.70 -7.57 -16.21
N VAL A 50 2.91 -8.02 -15.97
CA VAL A 50 4.01 -7.87 -16.93
C VAL A 50 3.85 -8.91 -18.04
N LEU A 51 3.43 -8.48 -19.23
CA LEU A 51 3.21 -9.35 -20.39
C LEU A 51 4.52 -9.72 -21.09
N SER A 52 5.43 -8.75 -21.23
CA SER A 52 6.77 -8.95 -21.76
C SER A 52 7.79 -8.08 -21.03
N CYS A 53 9.04 -8.53 -21.04
CA CYS A 53 10.14 -7.84 -20.41
C CYS A 53 11.39 -8.05 -21.29
N GLU A 54 11.94 -6.97 -21.85
CA GLU A 54 13.08 -6.99 -22.74
C GLU A 54 14.23 -6.18 -22.14
N ASP A 55 15.44 -6.74 -22.18
CA ASP A 55 16.64 -6.06 -21.68
C ASP A 55 17.06 -4.92 -22.61
N VAL A 56 17.42 -3.78 -22.03
CA VAL A 56 18.00 -2.67 -22.78
C VAL A 56 19.52 -2.86 -22.83
N PRO A 57 20.13 -3.04 -24.03
CA PRO A 57 21.56 -3.29 -24.16
C PRO A 57 22.41 -2.26 -23.41
N GLU A 58 23.50 -2.72 -22.81
CA GLU A 58 24.48 -1.90 -22.07
C GLU A 58 23.90 -1.15 -20.84
N THR A 59 22.76 -1.61 -20.33
CA THR A 59 22.12 -1.02 -19.14
C THR A 59 21.55 -2.11 -18.23
N HIS A 60 21.16 -1.72 -17.02
CA HIS A 60 20.38 -2.56 -16.11
C HIS A 60 18.86 -2.35 -16.26
N LEU A 61 18.45 -1.66 -17.34
CA LEU A 61 17.04 -1.33 -17.57
C LEU A 61 16.36 -2.41 -18.40
N HIS A 62 15.06 -2.54 -18.15
CA HIS A 62 14.16 -3.42 -18.87
C HIS A 62 12.98 -2.60 -19.42
N VAL A 63 12.58 -2.91 -20.66
CA VAL A 63 11.34 -2.38 -21.25
C VAL A 63 10.25 -3.42 -21.06
N CYS A 64 9.24 -3.07 -20.28
CA CYS A 64 8.13 -3.94 -19.98
C CYS A 64 6.85 -3.48 -20.67
N GLN A 65 6.08 -4.44 -21.22
CA GLN A 65 4.70 -4.20 -21.59
C GLN A 65 3.81 -4.70 -20.45
N VAL A 66 3.04 -3.80 -19.85
CA VAL A 66 2.31 -4.07 -18.64
C VAL A 66 0.81 -3.83 -18.85
N ASN A 67 0.02 -4.88 -18.63
CA ASN A 67 -1.43 -4.78 -18.58
C ASN A 67 -1.86 -4.19 -17.23
N VAL A 68 -2.51 -3.05 -17.25
CA VAL A 68 -3.05 -2.34 -16.08
C VAL A 68 -4.57 -2.29 -16.08
N GLY A 69 -5.22 -3.26 -16.73
CA GLY A 69 -6.68 -3.32 -16.85
C GLY A 69 -7.26 -2.40 -17.92
N GLU A 70 -6.43 -1.83 -18.78
CA GLU A 70 -6.85 -1.03 -19.94
C GLU A 70 -6.85 -1.89 -21.23
N GLU A 71 -7.43 -1.36 -22.32
CA GLU A 71 -7.48 -2.08 -23.60
C GLU A 71 -6.07 -2.32 -24.18
N GLU A 72 -5.15 -1.39 -23.96
CA GLU A 72 -3.77 -1.48 -24.44
C GLU A 72 -2.79 -1.60 -23.28
N ALA A 73 -1.77 -2.45 -23.47
CA ALA A 73 -0.68 -2.55 -22.51
C ALA A 73 0.15 -1.26 -22.49
N ARG A 74 0.64 -0.89 -21.31
CA ARG A 74 1.51 0.28 -21.15
C ARG A 74 2.98 -0.13 -21.21
N GLN A 75 3.75 0.63 -21.99
CA GLN A 75 5.20 0.51 -21.93
C GLN A 75 5.73 1.21 -20.68
N ILE A 76 6.48 0.48 -19.87
CA ILE A 76 7.12 0.99 -18.65
C ILE A 76 8.57 0.52 -18.62
N VAL A 77 9.49 1.45 -18.38
CA VAL A 77 10.90 1.16 -18.19
C VAL A 77 11.17 0.93 -16.71
N CYS A 78 11.76 -0.21 -16.37
CA CYS A 78 12.05 -0.62 -15.00
C CYS A 78 13.53 -1.00 -14.85
N GLY A 79 14.14 -0.62 -13.73
CA GLY A 79 15.52 -0.95 -13.39
C GLY A 79 15.65 -2.05 -12.32
N ALA A 80 14.55 -2.65 -11.89
CA ALA A 80 14.59 -3.65 -10.84
C ALA A 80 15.14 -4.98 -11.33
N PRO A 81 16.04 -5.64 -10.60
CA PRO A 81 16.70 -6.87 -11.03
C PRO A 81 15.75 -8.09 -11.08
N ASN A 82 14.64 -8.02 -10.38
CA ASN A 82 13.67 -9.12 -10.28
C ASN A 82 12.45 -8.97 -11.20
N VAL A 83 12.42 -7.94 -12.08
CA VAL A 83 11.34 -7.79 -13.05
C VAL A 83 11.44 -8.85 -14.15
N ARG A 84 10.31 -9.46 -14.50
CA ARG A 84 10.22 -10.47 -15.58
C ARG A 84 8.78 -10.58 -16.09
N ALA A 85 8.62 -11.20 -17.25
CA ALA A 85 7.29 -11.51 -17.78
C ALA A 85 6.53 -12.52 -16.88
N GLY A 86 5.22 -12.39 -16.84
CA GLY A 86 4.30 -13.28 -16.12
C GLY A 86 4.09 -12.97 -14.64
N ILE A 87 4.75 -11.93 -14.10
CA ILE A 87 4.53 -11.51 -12.71
C ILE A 87 3.51 -10.39 -12.61
N LYS A 88 2.88 -10.29 -11.44
CA LYS A 88 2.02 -9.17 -11.07
C LYS A 88 2.77 -8.21 -10.15
N VAL A 89 2.66 -6.93 -10.44
CA VAL A 89 3.45 -5.86 -9.83
C VAL A 89 2.59 -4.65 -9.50
N MET A 90 3.11 -3.76 -8.68
CA MET A 90 2.49 -2.47 -8.39
C MET A 90 2.90 -1.46 -9.46
N VAL A 91 1.94 -0.80 -10.06
CA VAL A 91 2.16 0.22 -11.10
C VAL A 91 1.56 1.55 -10.68
N ALA A 92 2.42 2.54 -10.51
CA ALA A 92 2.00 3.92 -10.37
C ALA A 92 1.71 4.52 -11.77
N LEU A 93 0.45 4.84 -12.02
CA LEU A 93 0.02 5.43 -13.29
C LEU A 93 0.45 6.90 -13.39
N PRO A 94 0.51 7.49 -14.60
CA PRO A 94 0.74 8.92 -14.75
C PRO A 94 -0.28 9.75 -13.96
N GLY A 95 0.25 10.64 -13.10
CA GLY A 95 -0.56 11.41 -12.15
C GLY A 95 -0.73 10.76 -10.78
N ALA A 96 -0.25 9.53 -10.59
CA ALA A 96 -0.18 8.89 -9.29
C ALA A 96 0.66 9.69 -8.31
N ARG A 97 0.34 9.55 -7.02
CA ARG A 97 1.15 10.05 -5.91
C ARG A 97 1.69 8.86 -5.13
N ILE A 98 2.99 8.88 -4.90
CA ILE A 98 3.71 7.91 -4.07
C ILE A 98 4.25 8.62 -2.81
N ALA A 99 5.08 7.95 -2.03
CA ALA A 99 5.66 8.53 -0.82
C ALA A 99 6.25 9.93 -1.05
N ASP A 100 6.33 10.73 0.02
CA ASP A 100 6.78 12.12 -0.01
C ASP A 100 6.01 13.04 -0.98
N ASN A 101 4.74 12.66 -1.26
CA ASN A 101 3.86 13.38 -2.19
C ASN A 101 4.45 13.50 -3.62
N TYR A 102 5.37 12.59 -3.99
CA TYR A 102 5.98 12.61 -5.31
C TYR A 102 4.97 12.19 -6.38
N LYS A 103 4.83 13.04 -7.40
CA LYS A 103 3.87 12.81 -8.49
C LYS A 103 4.53 12.16 -9.69
N ILE A 104 4.05 10.97 -10.07
CA ILE A 104 4.50 10.25 -11.27
C ILE A 104 4.04 10.96 -12.53
N LYS A 105 4.95 11.16 -13.46
CA LYS A 105 4.70 11.77 -14.78
C LYS A 105 5.07 10.80 -15.90
N LYS A 106 4.46 10.99 -17.06
CA LYS A 106 4.97 10.38 -18.30
C LYS A 106 6.37 10.90 -18.56
N GLY A 107 7.28 10.04 -18.89
CA GLY A 107 8.67 10.44 -19.10
C GLY A 107 9.38 9.59 -20.14
N LYS A 108 10.62 9.98 -20.45
CA LYS A 108 11.52 9.19 -21.25
C LYS A 108 12.77 8.86 -20.42
N ILE A 109 13.11 7.60 -20.38
CA ILE A 109 14.32 7.09 -19.71
C ILE A 109 15.23 6.57 -20.82
N ARG A 110 16.38 7.23 -20.99
CA ARG A 110 17.34 6.94 -22.10
C ARG A 110 16.69 6.87 -23.49
N GLY A 111 15.73 7.78 -23.76
CA GLY A 111 15.03 7.84 -25.03
C GLY A 111 13.83 6.91 -25.18
N LEU A 112 13.64 5.97 -24.25
CA LEU A 112 12.50 5.05 -24.21
C LEU A 112 11.35 5.67 -23.41
N GLU A 113 10.15 5.65 -23.96
CA GLU A 113 8.96 6.18 -23.29
C GLU A 113 8.54 5.28 -22.13
N SER A 114 8.25 5.89 -20.97
CA SER A 114 7.68 5.20 -19.82
C SER A 114 6.36 5.84 -19.43
N LEU A 115 5.29 5.07 -19.52
CA LEU A 115 3.90 5.49 -19.26
C LEU A 115 3.44 5.11 -17.85
N GLY A 116 4.33 5.19 -16.89
CA GLY A 116 4.13 4.86 -15.48
C GLY A 116 5.43 4.41 -14.84
N MET A 117 5.32 3.89 -13.62
CA MET A 117 6.44 3.35 -12.86
C MET A 117 6.03 2.06 -12.15
N ILE A 118 6.85 1.00 -12.28
CA ILE A 118 6.71 -0.19 -11.44
C ILE A 118 7.37 0.14 -10.10
N CYS A 119 6.63 -0.02 -9.01
CA CYS A 119 7.05 0.44 -7.69
C CYS A 119 7.57 -0.71 -6.81
N SER A 120 8.54 -0.39 -5.98
CA SER A 120 8.92 -1.15 -4.78
C SER A 120 8.04 -0.71 -3.57
N LEU A 121 8.12 -1.46 -2.48
CA LEU A 121 7.45 -1.07 -1.22
C LEU A 121 8.02 0.21 -0.62
N GLY A 122 9.33 0.47 -0.76
CA GLY A 122 9.98 1.69 -0.29
C GLY A 122 9.43 2.95 -0.96
N GLU A 123 9.06 2.87 -2.25
CA GLU A 123 8.45 3.99 -2.99
C GLU A 123 7.02 4.31 -2.53
N LEU A 124 6.37 3.38 -1.82
CA LEU A 124 5.11 3.61 -1.14
C LEU A 124 5.30 4.15 0.29
N GLY A 125 6.54 4.36 0.75
CA GLY A 125 6.85 4.84 2.10
C GLY A 125 6.90 3.73 3.16
N ILE A 126 6.89 2.46 2.75
CA ILE A 126 7.02 1.33 3.66
C ILE A 126 8.48 1.19 4.08
N SER A 127 8.71 1.15 5.40
CA SER A 127 10.06 1.03 5.95
C SER A 127 10.74 -0.28 5.56
N ASP A 128 12.02 -0.21 5.20
CA ASP A 128 12.84 -1.38 4.87
C ASP A 128 12.86 -2.45 5.97
N SER A 129 12.58 -2.06 7.21
CA SER A 129 12.52 -2.99 8.36
C SER A 129 11.36 -3.99 8.27
N VAL A 130 10.31 -3.67 7.51
CA VAL A 130 9.14 -4.54 7.32
C VAL A 130 9.04 -5.13 5.92
N VAL A 131 9.89 -4.69 4.99
CA VAL A 131 9.96 -5.26 3.64
C VAL A 131 10.50 -6.68 3.72
N PRO A 132 9.84 -7.68 3.10
CA PRO A 132 10.37 -9.03 3.02
C PRO A 132 11.74 -9.06 2.35
N LYS A 133 12.68 -9.85 2.87
CA LYS A 133 14.07 -9.90 2.37
C LYS A 133 14.17 -10.24 0.88
N GLU A 134 13.22 -11.00 0.36
CA GLU A 134 13.14 -11.40 -1.05
C GLU A 134 12.84 -10.21 -1.99
N PHE A 135 12.28 -9.11 -1.47
CA PHE A 135 11.94 -7.90 -2.22
C PHE A 135 12.78 -6.68 -1.82
N ALA A 136 13.76 -6.85 -0.90
CA ALA A 136 14.54 -5.74 -0.38
C ALA A 136 15.34 -4.99 -1.46
N ASP A 137 15.86 -5.73 -2.45
CA ASP A 137 16.67 -5.16 -3.55
C ASP A 137 15.88 -5.02 -4.87
N GLY A 138 14.54 -5.12 -4.83
CA GLY A 138 13.72 -5.11 -6.04
C GLY A 138 12.30 -4.64 -5.83
N ILE A 139 11.43 -5.04 -6.76
CA ILE A 139 10.00 -4.75 -6.71
C ILE A 139 9.23 -5.84 -5.95
N GLN A 140 8.13 -5.44 -5.32
CA GLN A 140 7.17 -6.37 -4.73
C GLN A 140 6.43 -7.12 -5.82
N ILE A 141 6.44 -8.46 -5.73
CA ILE A 141 5.62 -9.33 -6.57
C ILE A 141 4.31 -9.58 -5.84
N LEU A 142 3.20 -9.29 -6.51
CA LEU A 142 1.86 -9.50 -5.98
C LEU A 142 1.41 -10.95 -6.18
N PRO A 143 0.40 -11.42 -5.41
CA PRO A 143 -0.17 -12.75 -5.59
C PRO A 143 -0.74 -12.98 -6.99
N GLU A 144 -0.72 -14.21 -7.47
CA GLU A 144 -1.22 -14.57 -8.79
C GLU A 144 -2.70 -14.24 -9.02
N ASN A 145 -3.49 -14.23 -7.95
CA ASN A 145 -4.91 -13.88 -7.99
C ASN A 145 -5.18 -12.38 -8.03
N ALA A 146 -4.15 -11.52 -7.94
CA ALA A 146 -4.32 -10.08 -8.08
C ALA A 146 -4.85 -9.73 -9.48
N VAL A 147 -5.83 -8.84 -9.56
CA VAL A 147 -6.51 -8.49 -10.82
C VAL A 147 -5.92 -7.20 -11.40
N PRO A 148 -5.39 -7.24 -12.64
CA PRO A 148 -4.86 -6.03 -13.28
C PRO A 148 -5.89 -4.91 -13.34
N GLY A 149 -5.47 -3.70 -12.95
CA GLY A 149 -6.31 -2.51 -12.91
C GLY A 149 -6.98 -2.22 -11.56
N GLU A 150 -7.03 -3.18 -10.66
CA GLU A 150 -7.49 -2.92 -9.28
C GLU A 150 -6.44 -2.13 -8.49
N GLU A 151 -6.90 -1.35 -7.50
CA GLU A 151 -5.98 -0.67 -6.59
C GLU A 151 -5.21 -1.69 -5.73
N VAL A 152 -3.92 -1.44 -5.52
CA VAL A 152 -3.03 -2.40 -4.82
C VAL A 152 -3.24 -2.44 -3.31
N PHE A 153 -3.92 -1.46 -2.73
CA PHE A 153 -3.94 -1.24 -1.27
C PHE A 153 -4.52 -2.43 -0.50
N SER A 154 -5.55 -3.09 -1.03
CA SER A 154 -6.14 -4.28 -0.40
C SER A 154 -5.22 -5.50 -0.41
N TYR A 155 -4.35 -5.62 -1.42
CA TYR A 155 -3.36 -6.70 -1.53
C TYR A 155 -2.15 -6.52 -0.60
N LEU A 156 -1.98 -5.32 -0.04
CA LEU A 156 -0.89 -4.94 0.85
C LEU A 156 -1.36 -4.63 2.26
N ASP A 157 -2.65 -4.81 2.56
CA ASP A 157 -3.30 -4.40 3.82
C ASP A 157 -3.12 -2.91 4.17
N LEU A 158 -2.93 -2.07 3.15
CA LEU A 158 -2.82 -0.61 3.30
C LEU A 158 -4.19 0.09 3.28
N ASP A 159 -5.26 -0.63 2.97
CA ASP A 159 -6.66 -0.16 3.01
C ASP A 159 -7.27 -0.22 4.41
N ASP A 160 -6.43 -0.24 5.44
CA ASP A 160 -6.81 -0.16 6.85
C ASP A 160 -6.89 1.29 7.33
N GLU A 161 -7.46 1.47 8.51
CA GLU A 161 -7.46 2.71 9.26
C GLU A 161 -6.88 2.43 10.65
N ILE A 162 -5.90 3.25 11.04
CA ILE A 162 -5.19 3.10 12.30
C ILE A 162 -5.68 4.17 13.27
N ILE A 163 -6.28 3.72 14.36
CA ILE A 163 -6.73 4.61 15.45
C ILE A 163 -5.56 4.75 16.42
N GLU A 164 -5.08 5.96 16.63
CA GLU A 164 -4.02 6.26 17.59
C GLU A 164 -4.62 6.64 18.94
N LEU A 165 -4.31 5.82 19.97
CA LEU A 165 -4.81 5.97 21.32
C LEU A 165 -3.73 6.49 22.26
N SER A 166 -4.08 7.50 23.06
CA SER A 166 -3.31 7.99 24.20
C SER A 166 -3.72 7.25 25.47
N ILE A 167 -2.93 6.26 25.88
CA ILE A 167 -3.21 5.46 27.06
C ILE A 167 -2.44 6.01 28.25
N THR A 168 -3.15 6.51 29.25
CA THR A 168 -2.55 7.02 30.49
C THR A 168 -1.95 5.89 31.34
N PRO A 169 -0.90 6.15 32.15
CA PRO A 169 -0.21 5.12 32.93
C PRO A 169 -1.09 4.32 33.89
N ASN A 170 -2.19 4.89 34.36
CA ASN A 170 -3.17 4.23 35.22
C ASN A 170 -4.15 3.31 34.49
N ARG A 171 -4.05 3.21 33.17
CA ARG A 171 -4.93 2.42 32.30
C ARG A 171 -4.16 1.32 31.56
N ALA A 172 -3.23 0.67 32.26
CA ALA A 172 -2.48 -0.46 31.72
C ALA A 172 -3.39 -1.63 31.26
N ASP A 173 -4.63 -1.69 31.77
CA ASP A 173 -5.67 -2.61 31.33
C ASP A 173 -6.09 -2.40 29.86
N ALA A 174 -5.84 -1.22 29.31
CA ALA A 174 -6.24 -0.83 27.96
C ALA A 174 -5.12 -0.98 26.91
N LEU A 175 -3.97 -1.56 27.26
CA LEU A 175 -2.79 -1.68 26.36
C LEU A 175 -2.84 -2.93 25.45
N SER A 176 -4.00 -3.35 24.98
CA SER A 176 -4.10 -4.43 24.01
C SER A 176 -5.35 -4.32 23.14
N MET A 177 -5.31 -4.91 21.94
CA MET A 177 -6.46 -5.00 21.02
C MET A 177 -7.67 -5.68 21.69
N ARG A 178 -7.43 -6.69 22.51
CA ARG A 178 -8.48 -7.38 23.25
C ARG A 178 -9.15 -6.52 24.32
N SER A 179 -8.47 -5.53 24.88
CA SER A 179 -9.08 -4.56 25.78
C SER A 179 -10.04 -3.65 25.04
N GLU A 180 -9.68 -3.25 23.84
CA GLU A 180 -10.48 -2.37 22.98
C GLU A 180 -11.72 -3.11 22.45
N GLU A 181 -11.60 -4.39 22.05
CA GLU A 181 -12.73 -5.25 21.73
C GLU A 181 -13.80 -5.22 22.84
N ARG A 182 -13.40 -5.40 24.09
CA ARG A 182 -14.32 -5.39 25.23
C ARG A 182 -15.01 -4.05 25.47
N ARG A 183 -14.42 -2.95 25.03
CA ARG A 183 -15.01 -1.60 25.16
C ARG A 183 -16.01 -1.31 24.06
N VAL A 184 -15.68 -1.67 22.84
CA VAL A 184 -16.52 -1.46 21.66
C VAL A 184 -17.75 -2.37 21.70
N GLY A 185 -17.61 -3.58 22.21
CA GLY A 185 -18.69 -4.56 22.32
C GLY A 185 -19.66 -4.35 23.50
N LYS A 186 -19.54 -3.25 24.24
CA LYS A 186 -20.48 -2.85 25.31
C LYS A 186 -21.32 -1.66 24.89
#